data_250c2e57229d4b8c5d39750ea968c4d8
#
_entry.id   250c2e57229d4b8c5d39750ea968c4d8
#
_cell.length_a   1.000
_cell.length_b   1.000
_cell.length_c   1.000
_cell.angle_alpha   90.00
_cell.angle_beta   90.00
_cell.angle_gamma   90.00
#
_symmetry.space_group_name_H-M   'P 1'
#
loop_
_entity.id
_entity.type
_entity.pdbx_description
1 polymer ?
#
loop_
_entity_poly.entity_id
_entity_poly.type
_entity_poly.pdbx_seq_one_letter_code
_entity_poly.pdbx_strand_id
1 'polypeptide(L)'
;MVFMEKIYLDHNATTPLHPEVLNAMLPALQDNFGNPSSIHSFGRSARVQLDEAREKVARLIGASSSEIIFTSGGTEANNLALLGVALKDKEKKIITSKTEHPSVLNPCRQLEEQGVEVHYLDVDRFGRIDINNLESQITESTALISLQHANSETGVLQDIKKISKLARSNGVLFHTDAVQSVAKIEFDLKDYPVDMLSISAHKFNGPKGVGALYLRKGTPALFAPVCGGSQEKKRRGGTENVAGIIGFGKACEMAIERVSTLEVSRVAELKDYFYNKVYEMIPGTELFGDMQNSLPNTLNLGFAGVEGDTLLIAMDMEGVAVSTGSACSSGTGLPSYVLQAMGLPDKKINSSIRFSLGCRTTKTELDSVLKTLVKAVSLNNTAISWREN
;
A
#
# COMPACT_ATOMS: atom_id res chain seq x y z
N MET A 1 21.44 -14.89 28.03
CA MET A 1 20.88 -13.84 27.19
C MET A 1 19.39 -13.81 27.44
N VAL A 2 18.87 -12.73 28.04
CA VAL A 2 17.43 -12.50 28.09
C VAL A 2 17.01 -12.19 26.65
N PHE A 3 16.23 -13.07 26.01
CA PHE A 3 15.65 -12.76 24.71
C PHE A 3 14.68 -11.60 24.91
N MET A 4 15.08 -10.40 24.50
CA MET A 4 14.14 -9.28 24.41
C MET A 4 13.03 -9.68 23.43
N GLU A 5 11.80 -9.59 23.86
CA GLU A 5 10.64 -9.82 23.02
C GLU A 5 10.63 -8.76 21.90
N LYS A 6 10.71 -9.21 20.64
CA LYS A 6 10.75 -8.30 19.49
C LYS A 6 9.36 -7.80 19.18
N ILE A 7 9.19 -6.47 19.15
CA ILE A 7 7.92 -5.82 18.80
C ILE A 7 8.02 -5.25 17.38
N TYR A 8 7.04 -5.60 16.54
CA TYR A 8 7.03 -5.21 15.13
C TYR A 8 5.93 -4.18 14.85
N LEU A 9 6.31 -2.93 14.59
CA LEU A 9 5.42 -1.81 14.23
C LEU A 9 5.76 -1.23 12.84
N ASP A 10 6.13 -2.10 11.89
CA ASP A 10 6.39 -1.72 10.50
C ASP A 10 5.51 -2.51 9.49
N HIS A 11 4.23 -2.66 9.83
CA HIS A 11 3.28 -3.44 9.02
C HIS A 11 2.95 -2.80 7.65
N ASN A 12 3.23 -1.52 7.45
CA ASN A 12 3.09 -0.88 6.13
C ASN A 12 4.22 -1.28 5.17
N ALA A 13 5.40 -1.65 5.66
CA ALA A 13 6.46 -2.20 4.81
C ALA A 13 6.12 -3.62 4.35
N THR A 14 5.80 -4.49 5.28
CA THR A 14 5.32 -5.87 5.05
C THR A 14 4.67 -6.42 6.30
N THR A 15 3.87 -7.48 6.17
CA THR A 15 3.29 -8.16 7.33
C THR A 15 3.86 -9.58 7.47
N PRO A 16 3.88 -10.15 8.69
CA PRO A 16 4.18 -11.56 8.88
C PRO A 16 3.19 -12.44 8.11
N LEU A 17 3.67 -13.53 7.52
CA LEU A 17 2.80 -14.53 6.91
C LEU A 17 1.95 -15.20 8.01
N HIS A 18 0.63 -15.26 7.81
CA HIS A 18 -0.25 -15.89 8.80
C HIS A 18 -0.08 -17.41 8.77
N PRO A 19 -0.06 -18.12 9.92
CA PRO A 19 0.10 -19.58 9.96
C PRO A 19 -0.93 -20.34 9.11
N GLU A 20 -2.20 -19.92 9.12
CA GLU A 20 -3.23 -20.54 8.28
C GLU A 20 -2.99 -20.31 6.78
N VAL A 21 -2.42 -19.17 6.40
CA VAL A 21 -2.01 -18.91 5.02
C VAL A 21 -0.88 -19.84 4.62
N LEU A 22 0.13 -20.00 5.48
CA LEU A 22 1.22 -20.97 5.24
C LEU A 22 0.65 -22.39 5.08
N ASN A 23 -0.22 -22.83 5.99
CA ASN A 23 -0.85 -24.14 5.93
C ASN A 23 -1.65 -24.37 4.64
N ALA A 24 -2.31 -23.34 4.13
CA ALA A 24 -3.03 -23.41 2.85
C ALA A 24 -2.08 -23.55 1.64
N MET A 25 -0.87 -22.99 1.73
CA MET A 25 0.15 -23.06 0.67
C MET A 25 0.88 -24.39 0.60
N LEU A 26 1.08 -25.08 1.75
CA LEU A 26 1.92 -26.27 1.85
C LEU A 26 1.53 -27.37 0.87
N PRO A 27 0.24 -27.75 0.67
CA PRO A 27 -0.13 -28.79 -0.28
C PRO A 27 0.27 -28.47 -1.72
N ALA A 28 0.20 -27.20 -2.13
CA ALA A 28 0.61 -26.77 -3.48
C ALA A 28 2.13 -26.74 -3.67
N LEU A 29 2.89 -26.67 -2.59
CA LEU A 29 4.37 -26.73 -2.62
C LEU A 29 4.89 -28.15 -2.59
N GLN A 30 4.15 -29.11 -2.01
CA GLN A 30 4.58 -30.49 -1.77
C GLN A 30 3.96 -31.47 -2.78
N ASP A 31 2.63 -31.49 -2.89
CA ASP A 31 1.89 -32.54 -3.57
C ASP A 31 1.19 -32.08 -4.87
N ASN A 32 0.66 -30.86 -4.87
CA ASN A 32 -0.15 -30.31 -5.98
C ASN A 32 0.67 -29.35 -6.85
N PHE A 33 1.82 -29.84 -7.34
CA PHE A 33 2.80 -29.07 -8.13
C PHE A 33 2.45 -28.91 -9.62
N GLY A 34 1.26 -29.34 -10.05
CA GLY A 34 0.86 -29.37 -11.45
C GLY A 34 0.83 -27.97 -12.10
N ASN A 35 1.21 -27.90 -13.38
CA ASN A 35 1.04 -26.68 -14.17
C ASN A 35 -0.46 -26.48 -14.49
N PRO A 36 -1.09 -25.33 -14.13
CA PRO A 36 -2.53 -25.09 -14.36
C PRO A 36 -2.95 -25.10 -15.84
N SER A 37 -1.98 -24.99 -16.76
CA SER A 37 -2.25 -25.06 -18.21
C SER A 37 -2.29 -26.50 -18.75
N SER A 38 -1.89 -27.51 -17.96
CA SER A 38 -1.86 -28.91 -18.38
C SER A 38 -3.22 -29.57 -18.25
N ILE A 39 -3.59 -30.42 -19.24
CA ILE A 39 -4.90 -31.08 -19.29
C ILE A 39 -5.00 -32.35 -18.42
N HIS A 40 -3.88 -32.89 -17.93
CA HIS A 40 -3.88 -34.07 -17.05
C HIS A 40 -4.33 -33.72 -15.61
N SER A 41 -4.57 -34.71 -14.78
CA SER A 41 -5.15 -34.59 -13.44
C SER A 41 -4.40 -33.58 -12.54
N PHE A 42 -3.07 -33.60 -12.52
CA PHE A 42 -2.25 -32.67 -11.75
C PHE A 42 -2.49 -31.21 -12.16
N GLY A 43 -2.53 -30.92 -13.48
CA GLY A 43 -2.80 -29.58 -13.98
C GLY A 43 -4.22 -29.12 -13.67
N ARG A 44 -5.22 -30.01 -13.84
CA ARG A 44 -6.61 -29.68 -13.49
C ARG A 44 -6.78 -29.39 -11.99
N SER A 45 -6.12 -30.15 -11.11
CA SER A 45 -6.13 -29.88 -9.65
C SER A 45 -5.57 -28.50 -9.33
N ALA A 46 -4.41 -28.15 -9.88
CA ALA A 46 -3.82 -26.83 -9.70
C ALA A 46 -4.72 -25.71 -10.27
N ARG A 47 -5.39 -25.95 -11.40
CA ARG A 47 -6.32 -25.00 -12.01
C ARG A 47 -7.52 -24.71 -11.12
N VAL A 48 -8.14 -25.73 -10.54
CA VAL A 48 -9.27 -25.58 -9.62
C VAL A 48 -8.88 -24.71 -8.44
N GLN A 49 -7.75 -24.99 -7.79
CA GLN A 49 -7.27 -24.23 -6.64
C GLN A 49 -6.96 -22.75 -7.00
N LEU A 50 -6.40 -22.53 -8.18
CA LEU A 50 -6.15 -21.17 -8.70
C LEU A 50 -7.46 -20.39 -8.92
N ASP A 51 -8.46 -21.03 -9.50
CA ASP A 51 -9.76 -20.40 -9.76
C ASP A 51 -10.51 -20.11 -8.45
N GLU A 52 -10.48 -21.02 -7.46
CA GLU A 52 -11.01 -20.77 -6.10
C GLU A 52 -10.32 -19.60 -5.39
N ALA A 53 -8.98 -19.50 -5.49
CA ALA A 53 -8.24 -18.37 -4.94
C ALA A 53 -8.62 -17.05 -5.63
N ARG A 54 -8.83 -17.08 -6.95
CA ARG A 54 -9.28 -15.92 -7.74
C ARG A 54 -10.66 -15.42 -7.28
N GLU A 55 -11.58 -16.33 -6.97
CA GLU A 55 -12.90 -15.99 -6.43
C GLU A 55 -12.79 -15.31 -5.06
N LYS A 56 -11.89 -15.80 -4.19
CA LYS A 56 -11.65 -15.21 -2.86
C LYS A 56 -11.09 -13.79 -2.96
N VAL A 57 -10.13 -13.56 -3.89
CA VAL A 57 -9.58 -12.22 -4.17
C VAL A 57 -10.67 -11.29 -4.70
N ALA A 58 -11.47 -11.75 -5.65
CA ALA A 58 -12.59 -10.98 -6.21
C ALA A 58 -13.60 -10.59 -5.12
N ARG A 59 -13.96 -11.55 -4.25
CA ARG A 59 -14.92 -11.33 -3.14
C ARG A 59 -14.43 -10.24 -2.18
N LEU A 60 -13.13 -10.16 -1.88
CA LEU A 60 -12.57 -9.16 -0.95
C LEU A 60 -12.88 -7.72 -1.39
N ILE A 61 -13.00 -7.46 -2.68
CA ILE A 61 -13.22 -6.11 -3.23
C ILE A 61 -14.60 -5.95 -3.91
N GLY A 62 -15.46 -6.96 -3.86
CA GLY A 62 -16.78 -6.90 -4.51
C GLY A 62 -16.74 -7.04 -6.04
N ALA A 63 -15.71 -7.69 -6.61
CA ALA A 63 -15.50 -7.92 -8.04
C ALA A 63 -16.01 -9.29 -8.51
N SER A 64 -16.04 -9.49 -9.86
CA SER A 64 -16.12 -10.81 -10.46
C SER A 64 -14.73 -11.43 -10.63
N SER A 65 -14.62 -12.76 -10.52
CA SER A 65 -13.34 -13.46 -10.71
C SER A 65 -12.70 -13.22 -12.08
N SER A 66 -13.52 -12.99 -13.12
CA SER A 66 -13.04 -12.67 -14.47
C SER A 66 -12.32 -11.33 -14.62
N GLU A 67 -12.45 -10.45 -13.61
CA GLU A 67 -11.86 -9.10 -13.54
C GLU A 67 -10.53 -9.08 -12.77
N ILE A 68 -10.12 -10.21 -12.21
CA ILE A 68 -8.85 -10.32 -11.48
C ILE A 68 -7.75 -10.82 -12.44
N ILE A 69 -6.60 -10.15 -12.38
CA ILE A 69 -5.36 -10.52 -13.08
C ILE A 69 -4.30 -10.71 -12.01
N PHE A 70 -3.76 -11.92 -11.85
CA PHE A 70 -2.68 -12.16 -10.91
C PHE A 70 -1.35 -11.57 -11.40
N THR A 71 -0.61 -10.99 -10.49
CA THR A 71 0.69 -10.37 -10.70
C THR A 71 1.68 -10.84 -9.62
N SER A 72 2.95 -10.46 -9.75
CA SER A 72 3.97 -10.75 -8.71
C SER A 72 3.88 -9.83 -7.47
N GLY A 73 2.99 -8.83 -7.48
CA GLY A 73 2.80 -7.89 -6.38
C GLY A 73 2.20 -6.57 -6.84
N GLY A 74 2.05 -5.63 -5.93
CA GLY A 74 1.51 -4.30 -6.21
C GLY A 74 2.31 -3.54 -7.26
N THR A 75 3.64 -3.67 -7.27
CA THR A 75 4.50 -3.02 -8.26
C THR A 75 4.17 -3.46 -9.68
N GLU A 76 4.03 -4.76 -9.94
CA GLU A 76 3.65 -5.25 -11.27
C GLU A 76 2.22 -4.84 -11.61
N ALA A 77 1.30 -4.85 -10.65
CA ALA A 77 -0.08 -4.41 -10.86
C ALA A 77 -0.16 -2.93 -11.27
N ASN A 78 0.57 -2.03 -10.57
CA ASN A 78 0.65 -0.61 -10.92
C ASN A 78 1.27 -0.40 -12.31
N ASN A 79 2.36 -1.12 -12.62
CA ASN A 79 3.00 -1.06 -13.94
C ASN A 79 2.04 -1.56 -15.05
N LEU A 80 1.30 -2.65 -14.80
CA LEU A 80 0.33 -3.16 -15.78
C LEU A 80 -0.78 -2.15 -16.05
N ALA A 81 -1.25 -1.43 -15.03
CA ALA A 81 -2.24 -0.36 -15.20
C ALA A 81 -1.68 0.81 -16.00
N LEU A 82 -0.54 1.37 -15.58
CA LEU A 82 0.06 2.57 -16.19
C LEU A 82 0.57 2.30 -17.61
N LEU A 83 1.48 1.35 -17.76
CA LEU A 83 2.07 1.00 -19.06
C LEU A 83 1.01 0.39 -19.98
N GLY A 84 0.06 -0.37 -19.41
CA GLY A 84 -1.03 -0.99 -20.14
C GLY A 84 -1.94 0.00 -20.84
N VAL A 85 -2.15 1.18 -20.27
CA VAL A 85 -2.91 2.29 -20.88
C VAL A 85 -2.01 3.14 -21.78
N ALA A 86 -0.89 3.64 -21.24
CA ALA A 86 -0.05 4.62 -21.92
C ALA A 86 0.60 4.10 -23.23
N LEU A 87 1.04 2.83 -23.25
CA LEU A 87 1.68 2.27 -24.45
C LEU A 87 0.69 1.91 -25.56
N LYS A 88 -0.61 2.04 -25.35
CA LYS A 88 -1.64 1.95 -26.39
C LYS A 88 -1.73 3.21 -27.22
N ASP A 89 -1.58 4.36 -26.60
CA ASP A 89 -1.64 5.66 -27.24
C ASP A 89 -0.76 6.66 -26.48
N LYS A 90 0.43 6.92 -27.01
CA LYS A 90 1.44 7.78 -26.37
C LYS A 90 1.12 9.28 -26.46
N GLU A 91 0.16 9.67 -27.30
CA GLU A 91 -0.30 11.06 -27.40
C GLU A 91 -1.23 11.44 -26.24
N LYS A 92 -1.61 10.46 -25.45
CA LYS A 92 -2.50 10.64 -24.30
C LYS A 92 -1.73 10.96 -23.03
N LYS A 93 -2.39 11.73 -22.16
CA LYS A 93 -1.88 12.24 -20.89
C LYS A 93 -2.27 11.33 -19.73
N ILE A 94 -1.37 11.21 -18.74
CA ILE A 94 -1.63 10.62 -17.43
C ILE A 94 -1.65 11.71 -16.38
N ILE A 95 -2.59 11.63 -15.42
CA ILE A 95 -2.61 12.46 -14.22
C ILE A 95 -2.35 11.56 -13.02
N THR A 96 -1.39 11.95 -12.18
CA THR A 96 -1.04 11.25 -10.94
C THR A 96 -0.70 12.25 -9.83
N SER A 97 -0.26 11.82 -8.64
CA SER A 97 0.13 12.73 -7.56
C SER A 97 1.61 12.63 -7.22
N LYS A 98 2.18 13.69 -6.62
CA LYS A 98 3.58 13.71 -6.15
C LYS A 98 3.84 12.77 -4.99
N THR A 99 2.79 12.27 -4.32
CA THR A 99 2.88 11.42 -3.13
C THR A 99 2.65 9.93 -3.41
N GLU A 100 2.58 9.53 -4.69
CA GLU A 100 2.41 8.14 -5.07
C GLU A 100 3.60 7.26 -4.67
N HIS A 101 3.36 5.96 -4.57
CA HIS A 101 4.43 4.99 -4.35
C HIS A 101 5.42 4.98 -5.54
N PRO A 102 6.73 4.68 -5.34
CA PRO A 102 7.71 4.59 -6.44
C PRO A 102 7.31 3.67 -7.59
N SER A 103 6.46 2.64 -7.34
CA SER A 103 5.90 1.78 -8.39
C SER A 103 4.90 2.46 -9.32
N VAL A 104 4.48 3.69 -9.00
CA VAL A 104 3.69 4.59 -9.86
C VAL A 104 4.58 5.70 -10.41
N LEU A 105 5.34 6.38 -9.55
CA LEU A 105 6.18 7.52 -9.97
C LEU A 105 7.27 7.13 -10.98
N ASN A 106 7.97 6.00 -10.75
CA ASN A 106 9.06 5.61 -11.64
C ASN A 106 8.57 5.16 -13.04
N PRO A 107 7.49 4.34 -13.17
CA PRO A 107 6.89 4.11 -14.48
C PRO A 107 6.41 5.38 -15.18
N CYS A 108 5.85 6.36 -14.44
CA CYS A 108 5.46 7.63 -15.01
C CYS A 108 6.67 8.39 -15.58
N ARG A 109 7.79 8.46 -14.86
CA ARG A 109 9.03 9.06 -15.37
C ARG A 109 9.58 8.35 -16.60
N GLN A 110 9.54 7.01 -16.63
CA GLN A 110 9.93 6.25 -17.82
C GLN A 110 9.01 6.53 -19.03
N LEU A 111 7.73 6.76 -18.79
CA LEU A 111 6.78 7.12 -19.83
C LEU A 111 7.05 8.54 -20.36
N GLU A 112 7.42 9.50 -19.49
CA GLU A 112 7.85 10.84 -19.91
C GLU A 112 9.06 10.79 -20.83
N GLU A 113 10.06 9.96 -20.50
CA GLU A 113 11.23 9.72 -21.37
C GLU A 113 10.85 9.16 -22.75
N GLN A 114 9.68 8.50 -22.86
CA GLN A 114 9.11 7.98 -24.10
C GLN A 114 8.14 8.94 -24.80
N GLY A 115 7.98 10.17 -24.28
CA GLY A 115 7.16 11.22 -24.85
C GLY A 115 5.70 11.26 -24.40
N VAL A 116 5.32 10.46 -23.38
CA VAL A 116 3.98 10.54 -22.77
C VAL A 116 3.90 11.75 -21.84
N GLU A 117 2.87 12.56 -21.94
CA GLU A 117 2.61 13.66 -21.01
C GLU A 117 2.15 13.10 -19.66
N VAL A 118 2.83 13.48 -18.56
CA VAL A 118 2.42 13.15 -17.19
C VAL A 118 2.26 14.41 -16.36
N HIS A 119 1.11 14.56 -15.71
CA HIS A 119 0.86 15.66 -14.79
C HIS A 119 0.84 15.14 -13.35
N TYR A 120 1.69 15.75 -12.50
CA TYR A 120 1.81 15.38 -11.07
C TYR A 120 1.09 16.43 -10.20
N LEU A 121 -0.05 16.05 -9.63
CA LEU A 121 -0.82 16.92 -8.75
C LEU A 121 -0.04 17.20 -7.46
N ASP A 122 -0.12 18.45 -7.02
CA ASP A 122 0.28 18.85 -5.67
C ASP A 122 -0.71 18.34 -4.63
N VAL A 123 -0.26 18.31 -3.38
CA VAL A 123 -1.06 17.93 -2.22
C VAL A 123 -1.09 19.04 -1.18
N ASP A 124 -2.10 19.03 -0.34
CA ASP A 124 -2.18 19.92 0.82
C ASP A 124 -1.20 19.47 1.94
N ARG A 125 -1.14 20.24 3.02
CA ARG A 125 -0.31 19.94 4.21
C ARG A 125 -0.63 18.59 4.88
N PHE A 126 -1.75 17.98 4.55
CA PHE A 126 -2.15 16.66 5.05
C PHE A 126 -1.81 15.53 4.06
N GLY A 127 -1.37 15.85 2.85
CA GLY A 127 -1.07 14.89 1.78
C GLY A 127 -2.28 14.55 0.89
N ARG A 128 -3.33 15.39 0.87
CA ARG A 128 -4.53 15.19 0.04
C ARG A 128 -4.45 16.05 -1.22
N ILE A 129 -4.92 15.49 -2.34
CA ILE A 129 -5.08 16.26 -3.59
C ILE A 129 -6.28 17.20 -3.49
N ASP A 130 -6.22 18.33 -4.20
CA ASP A 130 -7.38 19.18 -4.45
C ASP A 130 -8.15 18.66 -5.69
N ILE A 131 -9.43 18.29 -5.48
CA ILE A 131 -10.29 17.74 -6.53
C ILE A 131 -10.59 18.80 -7.61
N ASN A 132 -10.69 20.08 -7.25
CA ASN A 132 -10.90 21.16 -8.23
C ASN A 132 -9.66 21.34 -9.11
N ASN A 133 -8.46 21.21 -8.53
CA ASN A 133 -7.22 21.19 -9.31
C ASN A 133 -7.19 19.98 -10.23
N LEU A 134 -7.51 18.77 -9.75
CA LEU A 134 -7.59 17.59 -10.59
C LEU A 134 -8.56 17.81 -11.77
N GLU A 135 -9.76 18.35 -11.52
CA GLU A 135 -10.76 18.61 -12.55
C GLU A 135 -10.24 19.55 -13.63
N SER A 136 -9.54 20.63 -13.24
CA SER A 136 -8.95 21.60 -14.15
C SER A 136 -7.85 21.02 -15.04
N GLN A 137 -7.23 19.91 -14.64
CA GLN A 137 -6.18 19.24 -15.39
C GLN A 137 -6.71 18.18 -16.37
N ILE A 138 -7.98 17.81 -16.28
CA ILE A 138 -8.59 16.86 -17.22
C ILE A 138 -8.82 17.55 -18.56
N THR A 139 -8.31 16.93 -19.64
CA THR A 139 -8.46 17.39 -21.03
C THR A 139 -8.89 16.22 -21.93
N GLU A 140 -9.22 16.49 -23.18
CA GLU A 140 -9.55 15.45 -24.15
C GLU A 140 -8.41 14.44 -24.39
N SER A 141 -7.16 14.85 -24.15
CA SER A 141 -5.99 13.97 -24.21
C SER A 141 -5.82 13.11 -22.97
N THR A 142 -6.53 13.35 -21.87
CA THR A 142 -6.37 12.57 -20.63
C THR A 142 -6.87 11.14 -20.80
N ALA A 143 -5.97 10.16 -20.73
CA ALA A 143 -6.33 8.74 -20.82
C ALA A 143 -6.54 8.07 -19.47
N LEU A 144 -5.74 8.49 -18.47
CA LEU A 144 -5.69 7.81 -17.17
C LEU A 144 -5.48 8.81 -16.04
N ILE A 145 -6.27 8.66 -14.99
CA ILE A 145 -5.97 9.19 -13.66
C ILE A 145 -5.53 8.02 -12.80
N SER A 146 -4.34 8.11 -12.18
CA SER A 146 -3.79 7.07 -11.30
C SER A 146 -3.45 7.69 -9.95
N LEU A 147 -4.24 7.37 -8.91
CA LEU A 147 -4.09 7.93 -7.58
C LEU A 147 -4.22 6.84 -6.52
N GLN A 148 -3.31 6.82 -5.55
CA GLN A 148 -3.36 5.90 -4.42
C GLN A 148 -4.60 6.14 -3.56
N HIS A 149 -5.16 5.08 -2.99
CA HIS A 149 -6.25 5.22 -2.02
C HIS A 149 -5.74 5.64 -0.65
N ALA A 150 -4.60 5.07 -0.22
CA ALA A 150 -3.98 5.39 1.06
C ALA A 150 -2.47 5.54 0.91
N ASN A 151 -1.91 6.60 1.49
CA ASN A 151 -0.47 6.81 1.49
C ASN A 151 0.23 5.85 2.46
N SER A 152 1.34 5.26 2.04
CA SER A 152 2.08 4.27 2.83
C SER A 152 2.88 4.85 3.99
N GLU A 153 3.18 6.16 3.96
CA GLU A 153 3.98 6.84 4.99
C GLU A 153 3.10 7.50 6.06
N THR A 154 2.09 8.26 5.63
CA THR A 154 1.21 9.03 6.50
C THR A 154 -0.10 8.33 6.86
N GLY A 155 -0.48 7.32 6.08
CA GLY A 155 -1.77 6.65 6.18
C GLY A 155 -2.95 7.43 5.60
N VAL A 156 -2.76 8.66 5.14
CA VAL A 156 -3.83 9.56 4.69
C VAL A 156 -4.59 8.97 3.50
N LEU A 157 -5.92 9.08 3.55
CA LEU A 157 -6.82 8.58 2.53
C LEU A 157 -7.18 9.67 1.53
N GLN A 158 -7.18 9.32 0.24
CA GLN A 158 -7.75 10.13 -0.84
C GLN A 158 -9.24 9.82 -1.02
N ASP A 159 -10.04 10.80 -1.38
CA ASP A 159 -11.47 10.62 -1.68
C ASP A 159 -11.67 9.98 -3.07
N ILE A 160 -11.27 8.70 -3.19
CA ILE A 160 -11.35 7.97 -4.46
C ILE A 160 -12.80 7.82 -4.95
N LYS A 161 -13.79 7.97 -4.07
CA LYS A 161 -15.22 7.95 -4.46
C LYS A 161 -15.58 9.19 -5.29
N LYS A 162 -15.12 10.38 -4.88
CA LYS A 162 -15.32 11.58 -5.69
C LYS A 162 -14.46 11.57 -6.94
N ILE A 163 -13.19 11.18 -6.81
CA ILE A 163 -12.24 11.10 -7.93
C ILE A 163 -12.76 10.16 -9.03
N SER A 164 -13.22 8.96 -8.66
CA SER A 164 -13.72 7.98 -9.64
C SER A 164 -14.98 8.45 -10.36
N LYS A 165 -15.88 9.18 -9.66
CA LYS A 165 -17.04 9.82 -10.29
C LYS A 165 -16.63 10.90 -11.27
N LEU A 166 -15.66 11.74 -10.90
CA LEU A 166 -15.13 12.80 -11.76
C LEU A 166 -14.47 12.20 -13.01
N ALA A 167 -13.62 11.18 -12.86
CA ALA A 167 -12.99 10.49 -13.98
C ALA A 167 -14.06 9.91 -14.94
N ARG A 168 -15.06 9.22 -14.40
CA ARG A 168 -16.14 8.63 -15.19
C ARG A 168 -16.98 9.66 -15.94
N SER A 169 -17.32 10.80 -15.31
CA SER A 169 -18.11 11.87 -15.97
C SER A 169 -17.33 12.51 -17.13
N ASN A 170 -16.01 12.45 -17.12
CA ASN A 170 -15.14 12.94 -18.20
C ASN A 170 -14.68 11.83 -19.17
N GLY A 171 -15.16 10.59 -19.02
CA GLY A 171 -14.77 9.48 -19.90
C GLY A 171 -13.31 9.04 -19.74
N VAL A 172 -12.65 9.38 -18.64
CA VAL A 172 -11.26 9.07 -18.33
C VAL A 172 -11.18 7.80 -17.49
N LEU A 173 -10.23 6.90 -17.79
CA LEU A 173 -9.98 5.72 -16.96
C LEU A 173 -9.42 6.11 -15.60
N PHE A 174 -9.85 5.41 -14.54
CA PHE A 174 -9.34 5.61 -13.20
C PHE A 174 -8.71 4.33 -12.64
N HIS A 175 -7.43 4.45 -12.28
CA HIS A 175 -6.68 3.46 -11.53
C HIS A 175 -6.43 3.95 -10.10
N THR A 176 -6.56 3.05 -9.13
CA THR A 176 -6.15 3.33 -7.75
C THR A 176 -5.16 2.28 -7.22
N ASP A 177 -4.05 2.74 -6.67
CA ASP A 177 -3.18 1.89 -5.84
C ASP A 177 -3.86 1.72 -4.47
N ALA A 178 -4.50 0.56 -4.26
CA ALA A 178 -5.17 0.20 -3.02
C ALA A 178 -4.35 -0.78 -2.15
N VAL A 179 -3.06 -0.93 -2.44
CA VAL A 179 -2.15 -1.85 -1.75
C VAL A 179 -2.12 -1.62 -0.25
N GLN A 180 -2.26 -0.37 0.21
CA GLN A 180 -2.26 -0.05 1.63
C GLN A 180 -3.64 -0.04 2.28
N SER A 181 -4.73 0.08 1.52
CA SER A 181 -6.08 0.26 2.07
C SER A 181 -6.91 -1.01 2.11
N VAL A 182 -6.85 -1.84 1.06
CA VAL A 182 -7.58 -3.11 1.01
C VAL A 182 -7.21 -3.99 2.21
N ALA A 183 -8.21 -4.60 2.83
CA ALA A 183 -8.11 -5.41 4.05
C ALA A 183 -7.75 -4.65 5.34
N LYS A 184 -7.60 -3.32 5.31
CA LYS A 184 -7.40 -2.46 6.50
C LYS A 184 -8.60 -1.55 6.77
N ILE A 185 -9.36 -1.23 5.74
CA ILE A 185 -10.64 -0.54 5.82
C ILE A 185 -11.66 -1.30 4.97
N GLU A 186 -12.93 -1.06 5.23
CA GLU A 186 -14.01 -1.61 4.42
C GLU A 186 -13.91 -1.08 2.98
N PHE A 187 -14.02 -1.97 2.00
CA PHE A 187 -13.89 -1.63 0.60
C PHE A 187 -14.83 -2.50 -0.26
N ASP A 188 -15.74 -1.88 -1.02
CA ASP A 188 -16.57 -2.54 -2.02
C ASP A 188 -16.60 -1.70 -3.31
N LEU A 189 -16.23 -2.30 -4.43
CA LEU A 189 -16.22 -1.67 -5.75
C LEU A 189 -17.57 -1.10 -6.19
N LYS A 190 -18.68 -1.53 -5.56
CA LYS A 190 -20.01 -0.93 -5.80
C LYS A 190 -20.06 0.54 -5.38
N ASP A 191 -19.31 0.89 -4.32
CA ASP A 191 -19.21 2.26 -3.81
C ASP A 191 -18.15 3.09 -4.53
N TYR A 192 -17.16 2.42 -5.12
CA TYR A 192 -15.99 3.02 -5.76
C TYR A 192 -15.91 2.61 -7.23
N PRO A 193 -16.51 3.38 -8.16
CA PRO A 193 -16.56 3.02 -9.58
C PRO A 193 -15.21 3.20 -10.30
N VAL A 194 -14.18 2.49 -9.84
CA VAL A 194 -12.84 2.47 -10.44
C VAL A 194 -12.78 1.52 -11.64
N ASP A 195 -11.86 1.76 -12.57
CA ASP A 195 -11.61 0.89 -13.71
C ASP A 195 -10.52 -0.13 -13.43
N MET A 196 -9.54 0.26 -12.62
CA MET A 196 -8.40 -0.57 -12.24
C MET A 196 -8.04 -0.34 -10.77
N LEU A 197 -7.61 -1.42 -10.09
CA LEU A 197 -7.21 -1.36 -8.68
C LEU A 197 -6.10 -2.37 -8.41
N SER A 198 -5.02 -1.90 -7.79
CA SER A 198 -3.86 -2.74 -7.45
C SER A 198 -3.91 -3.23 -6.00
N ILE A 199 -3.58 -4.52 -5.80
CA ILE A 199 -3.55 -5.20 -4.49
C ILE A 199 -2.26 -5.98 -4.34
N SER A 200 -1.75 -6.12 -3.11
CA SER A 200 -0.58 -6.95 -2.79
C SER A 200 -0.81 -7.78 -1.53
N ALA A 201 -0.66 -9.09 -1.63
CA ALA A 201 -1.00 -10.02 -0.55
C ALA A 201 -0.21 -9.79 0.74
N HIS A 202 1.09 -9.44 0.64
CA HIS A 202 1.96 -9.28 1.79
C HIS A 202 1.63 -8.06 2.68
N LYS A 203 0.69 -7.22 2.30
CA LYS A 203 0.24 -6.09 3.12
C LYS A 203 -0.85 -6.45 4.12
N PHE A 204 -1.39 -7.68 4.04
CA PHE A 204 -2.42 -8.19 4.97
C PHE A 204 -2.25 -9.69 5.28
N ASN A 205 -1.03 -10.06 5.66
CA ASN A 205 -0.64 -11.38 6.15
C ASN A 205 -0.64 -12.50 5.09
N GLY A 206 -0.68 -12.15 3.81
CA GLY A 206 -0.44 -13.03 2.69
C GLY A 206 1.05 -13.17 2.33
N PRO A 207 1.39 -14.02 1.36
CA PRO A 207 2.77 -14.21 0.92
C PRO A 207 3.29 -13.03 0.12
N LYS A 208 4.62 -12.81 0.18
CA LYS A 208 5.34 -11.95 -0.77
C LYS A 208 5.38 -12.59 -2.14
N GLY A 209 5.58 -11.80 -3.19
CA GLY A 209 5.73 -12.33 -4.56
C GLY A 209 4.39 -12.68 -5.24
N VAL A 210 3.28 -12.15 -4.74
CA VAL A 210 1.95 -12.25 -5.36
C VAL A 210 1.10 -11.02 -5.06
N GLY A 211 0.35 -10.60 -6.07
CA GLY A 211 -0.63 -9.52 -6.01
C GLY A 211 -1.68 -9.68 -7.12
N ALA A 212 -2.50 -8.68 -7.30
CA ALA A 212 -3.47 -8.66 -8.37
C ALA A 212 -3.76 -7.24 -8.86
N LEU A 213 -4.10 -7.16 -10.15
CA LEU A 213 -4.79 -6.02 -10.73
C LEU A 213 -6.26 -6.40 -10.95
N TYR A 214 -7.18 -5.67 -10.36
CA TYR A 214 -8.57 -5.63 -10.80
C TYR A 214 -8.65 -4.82 -12.09
N LEU A 215 -9.33 -5.36 -13.09
CA LEU A 215 -9.63 -4.69 -14.36
C LEU A 215 -11.12 -4.84 -14.64
N ARG A 216 -11.86 -3.75 -14.54
CA ARG A 216 -13.32 -3.71 -14.73
C ARG A 216 -13.70 -4.27 -16.10
N LYS A 217 -14.74 -5.11 -16.13
CA LYS A 217 -15.30 -5.62 -17.38
C LYS A 217 -15.75 -4.46 -18.27
N GLY A 218 -15.33 -4.47 -19.53
CA GLY A 218 -15.60 -3.40 -20.49
C GLY A 218 -14.51 -2.32 -20.57
N THR A 219 -13.52 -2.30 -19.67
CA THR A 219 -12.33 -1.46 -19.85
C THR A 219 -11.60 -1.86 -21.15
N PRO A 220 -11.09 -0.91 -21.93
CA PRO A 220 -10.30 -1.22 -23.14
C PRO A 220 -9.15 -2.18 -22.85
N ALA A 221 -8.81 -3.03 -23.81
CA ALA A 221 -7.72 -3.98 -23.66
C ALA A 221 -6.41 -3.24 -23.37
N LEU A 222 -5.71 -3.64 -22.32
CA LEU A 222 -4.41 -3.08 -21.96
C LEU A 222 -3.30 -3.66 -22.85
N PHE A 223 -2.22 -2.90 -23.03
CA PHE A 223 -0.95 -3.47 -23.46
C PHE A 223 -0.43 -4.38 -22.32
N ALA A 224 0.11 -5.56 -22.66
CA ALA A 224 0.64 -6.51 -21.68
C ALA A 224 2.17 -6.36 -21.59
N PRO A 225 2.71 -5.68 -20.56
CA PRO A 225 4.16 -5.47 -20.45
C PRO A 225 4.93 -6.78 -20.24
N VAL A 226 4.30 -7.77 -19.59
CA VAL A 226 4.87 -9.12 -19.41
C VAL A 226 4.31 -10.03 -20.49
N CYS A 227 5.00 -10.09 -21.62
CA CYS A 227 4.66 -10.94 -22.75
C CYS A 227 5.01 -12.40 -22.47
N GLY A 228 4.21 -13.35 -23.01
CA GLY A 228 4.43 -14.78 -22.84
C GLY A 228 3.29 -15.62 -23.39
N GLY A 229 2.96 -16.71 -22.69
CA GLY A 229 1.88 -17.60 -23.03
C GLY A 229 0.48 -17.00 -22.80
N SER A 230 -0.54 -17.86 -22.85
CA SER A 230 -1.95 -17.43 -22.76
C SER A 230 -2.47 -17.25 -21.32
N GLN A 231 -1.58 -17.29 -20.34
CA GLN A 231 -1.92 -17.10 -18.92
C GLN A 231 -2.66 -15.77 -18.72
N GLU A 232 -3.44 -15.68 -17.67
CA GLU A 232 -4.27 -14.51 -17.35
C GLU A 232 -5.01 -13.93 -18.57
N LYS A 233 -5.48 -14.82 -19.49
CA LYS A 233 -6.18 -14.43 -20.72
C LYS A 233 -5.35 -13.52 -21.64
N LYS A 234 -4.04 -13.78 -21.74
CA LYS A 234 -3.04 -13.00 -22.51
C LYS A 234 -2.81 -11.57 -21.95
N ARG A 235 -3.22 -11.31 -20.71
CA ARG A 235 -3.01 -10.01 -20.04
C ARG A 235 -1.68 -9.96 -19.28
N ARG A 236 -1.19 -11.15 -18.88
CA ARG A 236 0.08 -11.32 -18.17
C ARG A 236 0.63 -12.73 -18.43
N GLY A 237 1.76 -12.83 -19.09
CA GLY A 237 2.40 -14.10 -19.45
C GLY A 237 3.21 -14.70 -18.28
N GLY A 238 3.54 -16.01 -18.41
CA GLY A 238 4.33 -16.76 -17.43
C GLY A 238 3.46 -17.66 -16.55
N THR A 239 4.02 -18.83 -16.20
CA THR A 239 3.35 -19.82 -15.34
C THR A 239 2.93 -19.18 -14.01
N GLU A 240 1.71 -19.45 -13.61
CA GLU A 240 1.12 -18.89 -12.39
C GLU A 240 1.80 -19.41 -11.13
N ASN A 241 2.06 -18.53 -10.15
CA ASN A 241 2.57 -18.87 -8.82
C ASN A 241 1.44 -19.50 -7.97
N VAL A 242 1.11 -20.78 -8.27
CA VAL A 242 -0.05 -21.48 -7.70
C VAL A 242 -0.05 -21.40 -6.17
N ALA A 243 1.05 -21.76 -5.52
CA ALA A 243 1.14 -21.73 -4.05
C ALA A 243 0.96 -20.31 -3.47
N GLY A 244 1.60 -19.31 -4.09
CA GLY A 244 1.44 -17.90 -3.69
C GLY A 244 0.02 -17.41 -3.88
N ILE A 245 -0.63 -17.79 -4.99
CA ILE A 245 -2.02 -17.40 -5.30
C ILE A 245 -3.01 -18.04 -4.33
N ILE A 246 -2.83 -19.32 -3.96
CA ILE A 246 -3.63 -19.99 -2.92
C ILE A 246 -3.47 -19.28 -1.58
N GLY A 247 -2.23 -18.95 -1.18
CA GLY A 247 -1.96 -18.16 0.02
C GLY A 247 -2.60 -16.79 0.00
N PHE A 248 -2.59 -16.10 -1.15
CA PHE A 248 -3.28 -14.82 -1.35
C PHE A 248 -4.80 -14.98 -1.17
N GLY A 249 -5.42 -15.99 -1.78
CA GLY A 249 -6.84 -16.30 -1.61
C GLY A 249 -7.21 -16.55 -0.13
N LYS A 250 -6.38 -17.30 0.61
CA LYS A 250 -6.60 -17.54 2.06
C LYS A 250 -6.45 -16.24 2.87
N ALA A 251 -5.48 -15.41 2.56
CA ALA A 251 -5.33 -14.11 3.21
C ALA A 251 -6.55 -13.18 2.95
N CYS A 252 -7.12 -13.23 1.73
CA CYS A 252 -8.35 -12.50 1.40
C CYS A 252 -9.56 -13.00 2.19
N GLU A 253 -9.73 -14.32 2.32
CA GLU A 253 -10.79 -14.92 3.13
C GLU A 253 -10.73 -14.44 4.58
N MET A 254 -9.56 -14.50 5.20
CA MET A 254 -9.34 -14.01 6.56
C MET A 254 -9.51 -12.49 6.69
N ALA A 255 -9.16 -11.72 5.65
CA ALA A 255 -9.34 -10.27 5.65
C ALA A 255 -10.83 -9.88 5.64
N ILE A 256 -11.66 -10.59 4.88
CA ILE A 256 -13.12 -10.38 4.86
C ILE A 256 -13.69 -10.57 6.28
N GLU A 257 -13.31 -11.65 6.97
CA GLU A 257 -13.75 -11.90 8.35
C GLU A 257 -13.31 -10.77 9.30
N ARG A 258 -12.05 -10.33 9.19
CA ARG A 258 -11.48 -9.25 10.04
C ARG A 258 -12.17 -7.91 9.84
N VAL A 259 -12.38 -7.50 8.59
CA VAL A 259 -13.00 -6.19 8.29
C VAL A 259 -14.45 -6.16 8.72
N SER A 260 -15.16 -7.29 8.69
CA SER A 260 -16.54 -7.41 9.17
C SER A 260 -16.68 -7.50 10.70
N THR A 261 -15.55 -7.64 11.43
CA THR A 261 -15.51 -7.71 12.89
C THR A 261 -15.00 -6.41 13.52
N LEU A 262 -15.03 -6.33 14.86
CA LEU A 262 -14.49 -5.21 15.64
C LEU A 262 -12.95 -5.08 15.58
N GLU A 263 -12.25 -5.91 14.79
CA GLU A 263 -10.79 -5.93 14.77
C GLU A 263 -10.19 -4.66 14.18
N VAL A 264 -10.79 -4.11 13.13
CA VAL A 264 -10.36 -2.82 12.54
C VAL A 264 -10.54 -1.69 13.54
N SER A 265 -11.69 -1.65 14.25
CA SER A 265 -11.95 -0.66 15.30
C SER A 265 -10.96 -0.77 16.45
N ARG A 266 -10.62 -2.01 16.88
CA ARG A 266 -9.61 -2.25 17.90
C ARG A 266 -8.22 -1.69 17.51
N VAL A 267 -7.81 -1.87 16.25
CA VAL A 267 -6.53 -1.32 15.78
C VAL A 267 -6.56 0.20 15.76
N ALA A 268 -7.68 0.81 15.36
CA ALA A 268 -7.87 2.26 15.42
C ALA A 268 -7.80 2.79 16.85
N GLU A 269 -8.47 2.14 17.80
CA GLU A 269 -8.41 2.50 19.23
C GLU A 269 -6.98 2.40 19.79
N LEU A 270 -6.22 1.38 19.38
CA LEU A 270 -4.81 1.24 19.77
C LEU A 270 -3.93 2.32 19.16
N LYS A 271 -4.18 2.72 17.90
CA LYS A 271 -3.50 3.85 17.25
C LYS A 271 -3.75 5.14 18.02
N ASP A 272 -5.01 5.44 18.34
CA ASP A 272 -5.40 6.64 19.07
C ASP A 272 -4.82 6.65 20.49
N TYR A 273 -4.88 5.51 21.17
CA TYR A 273 -4.25 5.33 22.48
C TYR A 273 -2.75 5.64 22.42
N PHE A 274 -2.04 5.04 21.46
CA PHE A 274 -0.58 5.23 21.34
C PHE A 274 -0.24 6.68 20.99
N TYR A 275 -0.94 7.29 20.04
CA TYR A 275 -0.75 8.70 19.69
C TYR A 275 -0.93 9.63 20.88
N ASN A 276 -2.04 9.48 21.62
CA ASN A 276 -2.32 10.32 22.78
C ASN A 276 -1.24 10.19 23.88
N LYS A 277 -0.76 8.96 24.13
CA LYS A 277 0.32 8.71 25.09
C LYS A 277 1.66 9.29 24.64
N VAL A 278 2.02 9.16 23.38
CA VAL A 278 3.24 9.78 22.83
C VAL A 278 3.17 11.29 22.96
N TYR A 279 2.04 11.89 22.58
CA TYR A 279 1.84 13.34 22.64
C TYR A 279 1.90 13.88 24.08
N GLU A 280 1.34 13.13 25.04
CA GLU A 280 1.38 13.47 26.47
C GLU A 280 2.81 13.39 27.05
N MET A 281 3.57 12.36 26.68
CA MET A 281 4.86 12.04 27.33
C MET A 281 6.08 12.65 26.63
N ILE A 282 5.97 13.04 25.36
CA ILE A 282 7.08 13.57 24.57
C ILE A 282 6.68 14.95 24.02
N PRO A 283 7.02 16.04 24.75
CA PRO A 283 6.74 17.40 24.28
C PRO A 283 7.42 17.70 22.93
N GLY A 284 6.72 18.41 22.05
CA GLY A 284 7.22 18.73 20.71
C GLY A 284 7.01 17.62 19.67
N THR A 285 6.24 16.58 20.00
CA THR A 285 5.77 15.62 19.02
C THR A 285 4.78 16.29 18.05
N GLU A 286 4.94 16.06 16.76
CA GLU A 286 4.06 16.56 15.71
C GLU A 286 3.56 15.39 14.84
N LEU A 287 2.27 15.38 14.49
CA LEU A 287 1.70 14.42 13.55
C LEU A 287 1.86 14.90 12.11
N PHE A 288 2.40 14.06 11.23
CA PHE A 288 2.46 14.28 9.80
C PHE A 288 1.39 13.45 9.10
N GLY A 289 0.29 14.09 8.74
CA GLY A 289 -0.90 13.46 8.15
C GLY A 289 -2.20 13.97 8.77
N ASP A 290 -3.23 13.11 8.77
CA ASP A 290 -4.57 13.43 9.26
C ASP A 290 -5.11 12.28 10.13
N MET A 291 -5.38 12.54 11.41
CA MET A 291 -5.92 11.50 12.32
C MET A 291 -7.29 11.00 11.91
N GLN A 292 -8.13 11.88 11.34
CA GLN A 292 -9.53 11.56 11.04
C GLN A 292 -9.68 10.82 9.70
N ASN A 293 -8.88 11.20 8.68
CA ASN A 293 -8.99 10.66 7.33
C ASN A 293 -7.74 9.85 6.98
N SER A 294 -7.43 8.86 7.80
CA SER A 294 -6.27 7.99 7.62
C SER A 294 -6.56 6.53 7.96
N LEU A 295 -5.67 5.65 7.54
CA LEU A 295 -5.72 4.25 7.90
C LEU A 295 -5.76 4.04 9.43
N PRO A 296 -6.48 3.01 9.91
CA PRO A 296 -6.62 2.74 11.34
C PRO A 296 -5.33 2.30 12.02
N ASN A 297 -4.27 2.01 11.25
CA ASN A 297 -3.06 1.39 11.75
C ASN A 297 -1.79 2.22 11.59
N THR A 298 -1.85 3.45 11.04
CA THR A 298 -0.66 4.19 10.62
C THR A 298 -0.56 5.52 11.34
N LEU A 299 0.63 5.81 11.89
CA LEU A 299 1.04 7.11 12.43
C LEU A 299 2.40 7.49 11.84
N ASN A 300 2.56 8.75 11.44
CA ASN A 300 3.85 9.34 11.12
C ASN A 300 4.08 10.51 12.06
N LEU A 301 5.07 10.39 12.94
CA LEU A 301 5.32 11.33 14.04
C LEU A 301 6.71 11.95 13.92
N GLY A 302 6.80 13.27 13.97
CA GLY A 302 8.05 14.00 14.08
C GLY A 302 8.41 14.30 15.54
N PHE A 303 9.69 14.17 15.89
CA PHE A 303 10.20 14.38 17.23
C PHE A 303 11.21 15.54 17.25
N ALA A 304 10.82 16.67 17.88
CA ALA A 304 11.65 17.87 17.89
C ALA A 304 13.03 17.61 18.48
N GLY A 305 14.08 18.00 17.75
CA GLY A 305 15.47 17.90 18.20
C GLY A 305 16.10 16.51 18.12
N VAL A 306 15.43 15.54 17.48
CA VAL A 306 15.93 14.17 17.32
C VAL A 306 16.01 13.84 15.83
N GLU A 307 17.11 13.24 15.39
CA GLU A 307 17.24 12.68 14.04
C GLU A 307 16.55 11.32 13.97
N GLY A 308 15.65 11.15 12.98
CA GLY A 308 14.83 9.95 12.83
C GLY A 308 15.63 8.67 12.62
N ASP A 309 16.72 8.71 11.83
CA ASP A 309 17.59 7.54 11.64
C ASP A 309 18.28 7.12 12.95
N THR A 310 18.72 8.09 13.76
CA THR A 310 19.28 7.80 15.10
C THR A 310 18.23 7.18 16.02
N LEU A 311 17.01 7.71 15.98
CA LEU A 311 15.90 7.19 16.78
C LEU A 311 15.49 5.77 16.31
N LEU A 312 15.43 5.53 15.01
CA LEU A 312 15.17 4.22 14.42
C LEU A 312 16.18 3.17 14.91
N ILE A 313 17.49 3.49 14.86
CA ILE A 313 18.55 2.61 15.33
C ILE A 313 18.41 2.35 16.85
N ALA A 314 18.14 3.38 17.63
CA ALA A 314 17.95 3.25 19.08
C ALA A 314 16.76 2.34 19.43
N MET A 315 15.64 2.46 18.68
CA MET A 315 14.46 1.61 18.83
C MET A 315 14.77 0.15 18.44
N ASP A 316 15.47 -0.08 17.32
CA ASP A 316 15.85 -1.42 16.87
C ASP A 316 16.78 -2.14 17.85
N MET A 317 17.74 -1.43 18.44
CA MET A 317 18.63 -1.97 19.50
C MET A 317 17.86 -2.43 20.73
N GLU A 318 16.70 -1.85 21.01
CA GLU A 318 15.80 -2.23 22.11
C GLU A 318 14.71 -3.23 21.62
N GLY A 319 14.85 -3.80 20.42
CA GLY A 319 13.96 -4.82 19.86
C GLY A 319 12.66 -4.30 19.27
N VAL A 320 12.52 -3.00 19.00
CA VAL A 320 11.32 -2.39 18.41
C VAL A 320 11.57 -2.00 16.95
N ALA A 321 10.92 -2.69 16.02
CA ALA A 321 11.00 -2.40 14.59
C ALA A 321 9.98 -1.32 14.20
N VAL A 322 10.47 -0.18 13.73
CA VAL A 322 9.71 0.94 13.16
C VAL A 322 10.35 1.36 11.83
N SER A 323 9.88 2.42 11.17
CA SER A 323 10.46 2.91 9.93
C SER A 323 10.59 4.43 9.95
N THR A 324 11.59 4.99 9.29
CA THR A 324 11.55 6.37 8.82
C THR A 324 10.59 6.46 7.62
N GLY A 325 10.01 7.64 7.34
CA GLY A 325 8.97 7.80 6.31
C GLY A 325 9.29 7.14 4.97
N SER A 326 10.55 7.12 4.58
CA SER A 326 11.02 6.55 3.31
C SER A 326 11.58 5.12 3.43
N ALA A 327 10.80 4.16 3.94
CA ALA A 327 11.26 2.76 4.05
C ALA A 327 11.81 2.19 2.72
N CYS A 328 11.32 2.65 1.56
CA CYS A 328 11.82 2.25 0.24
C CYS A 328 13.11 2.98 -0.16
N SER A 329 13.48 4.06 0.51
CA SER A 329 14.74 4.81 0.33
C SER A 329 15.65 4.73 1.56
N SER A 330 15.35 3.88 2.52
CA SER A 330 16.13 3.67 3.77
C SER A 330 17.59 3.21 3.57
N GLY A 331 18.10 3.20 2.35
CA GLY A 331 19.53 3.03 2.04
C GLY A 331 20.14 4.21 1.29
N THR A 332 19.36 5.23 0.94
CA THR A 332 19.83 6.36 0.10
C THR A 332 20.09 7.65 0.86
N GLY A 333 19.74 7.73 2.14
CA GLY A 333 19.89 8.95 2.96
C GLY A 333 19.07 10.15 2.47
N LEU A 334 18.14 9.95 1.53
CA LEU A 334 17.31 11.04 0.99
C LEU A 334 16.07 11.25 1.86
N PRO A 335 15.68 12.50 2.11
CA PRO A 335 14.45 12.82 2.87
C PRO A 335 13.19 12.31 2.14
N SER A 336 12.12 12.08 2.91
CA SER A 336 10.83 11.63 2.36
C SER A 336 10.27 12.61 1.35
N TYR A 337 10.15 12.19 0.10
CA TYR A 337 9.53 12.98 -0.97
C TYR A 337 8.02 13.22 -0.71
N VAL A 338 7.36 12.33 0.05
CA VAL A 338 5.96 12.47 0.45
C VAL A 338 5.83 13.67 1.39
N LEU A 339 6.65 13.72 2.45
CA LEU A 339 6.63 14.81 3.41
C LEU A 339 7.13 16.13 2.78
N GLN A 340 8.06 16.06 1.83
CA GLN A 340 8.45 17.24 1.02
C GLN A 340 7.28 17.75 0.17
N ALA A 341 6.54 16.88 -0.50
CA ALA A 341 5.37 17.27 -1.27
C ALA A 341 4.25 17.89 -0.41
N MET A 342 4.17 17.52 0.87
CA MET A 342 3.29 18.16 1.87
C MET A 342 3.78 19.52 2.36
N GLY A 343 4.94 20.00 1.89
CA GLY A 343 5.51 21.29 2.26
C GLY A 343 6.23 21.33 3.61
N LEU A 344 6.60 20.18 4.17
CA LEU A 344 7.35 20.14 5.41
C LEU A 344 8.84 20.48 5.18
N PRO A 345 9.47 21.27 6.08
CA PRO A 345 10.90 21.55 5.99
C PRO A 345 11.74 20.31 6.33
N ASP A 346 12.93 20.21 5.72
CA ASP A 346 13.83 19.05 5.86
C ASP A 346 14.10 18.66 7.31
N LYS A 347 14.25 19.64 8.21
CA LYS A 347 14.44 19.40 9.64
C LYS A 347 13.30 18.60 10.28
N LYS A 348 12.05 18.83 9.88
CA LYS A 348 10.88 18.07 10.34
C LYS A 348 10.83 16.70 9.69
N ILE A 349 11.12 16.64 8.39
CA ILE A 349 11.15 15.39 7.63
C ILE A 349 12.16 14.42 8.24
N ASN A 350 13.37 14.89 8.52
CA ASN A 350 14.46 14.09 9.07
C ASN A 350 14.20 13.64 10.53
N SER A 351 13.23 14.24 11.23
CA SER A 351 12.84 13.84 12.59
C SER A 351 11.71 12.82 12.63
N SER A 352 11.21 12.35 11.47
CA SER A 352 10.00 11.56 11.37
C SER A 352 10.24 10.07 11.60
N ILE A 353 9.32 9.43 12.34
CA ILE A 353 9.19 7.97 12.47
C ILE A 353 7.77 7.56 12.12
N ARG A 354 7.66 6.53 11.28
CA ARG A 354 6.40 5.87 11.00
C ARG A 354 6.23 4.66 11.89
N PHE A 355 5.09 4.61 12.58
CA PHE A 355 4.60 3.46 13.31
C PHE A 355 3.41 2.88 12.54
N SER A 356 3.45 1.59 12.24
CA SER A 356 2.32 0.92 11.59
C SER A 356 1.97 -0.38 12.32
N LEU A 357 0.80 -0.38 12.94
CA LEU A 357 0.30 -1.45 13.79
C LEU A 357 -0.19 -2.62 12.93
N GLY A 358 -0.15 -3.82 13.48
CA GLY A 358 -0.74 -5.01 12.89
C GLY A 358 -2.02 -5.46 13.61
N CYS A 359 -2.73 -6.39 12.99
CA CYS A 359 -3.92 -6.99 13.58
C CYS A 359 -3.65 -7.74 14.90
N ARG A 360 -2.42 -8.11 15.20
CA ARG A 360 -2.02 -8.78 16.45
C ARG A 360 -1.35 -7.84 17.46
N THR A 361 -1.13 -6.59 17.12
CA THR A 361 -0.56 -5.61 18.04
C THR A 361 -1.43 -5.49 19.29
N THR A 362 -0.78 -5.50 20.45
CA THR A 362 -1.43 -5.43 21.76
C THR A 362 -1.13 -4.11 22.46
N LYS A 363 -1.97 -3.74 23.42
CA LYS A 363 -1.75 -2.57 24.26
C LYS A 363 -0.46 -2.69 25.08
N THR A 364 -0.17 -3.89 25.59
CA THR A 364 1.07 -4.16 26.38
C THR A 364 2.33 -3.93 25.56
N GLU A 365 2.34 -4.35 24.28
CA GLU A 365 3.43 -4.04 23.36
C GLU A 365 3.58 -2.53 23.17
N LEU A 366 2.48 -1.80 22.96
CA LEU A 366 2.51 -0.33 22.81
C LEU A 366 3.02 0.37 24.06
N ASP A 367 2.64 -0.09 25.26
CA ASP A 367 3.16 0.42 26.53
C ASP A 367 4.68 0.21 26.67
N SER A 368 5.19 -0.93 26.17
CA SER A 368 6.62 -1.23 26.14
C SER A 368 7.35 -0.33 25.12
N VAL A 369 6.78 -0.19 23.92
CA VAL A 369 7.29 0.71 22.88
C VAL A 369 7.35 2.15 23.38
N LEU A 370 6.32 2.62 24.07
CA LEU A 370 6.26 3.98 24.61
C LEU A 370 7.40 4.25 25.60
N LYS A 371 7.68 3.31 26.51
CA LYS A 371 8.81 3.44 27.47
C LYS A 371 10.16 3.54 26.73
N THR A 372 10.36 2.68 25.72
CA THR A 372 11.57 2.68 24.89
C THR A 372 11.69 3.99 24.11
N LEU A 373 10.59 4.45 23.51
CA LEU A 373 10.56 5.68 22.72
C LEU A 373 10.89 6.90 23.57
N VAL A 374 10.29 7.05 24.77
CA VAL A 374 10.57 8.14 25.70
C VAL A 374 12.05 8.16 26.11
N LYS A 375 12.62 6.98 26.43
CA LYS A 375 14.04 6.84 26.76
C LYS A 375 14.92 7.23 25.56
N ALA A 376 14.63 6.73 24.36
CA ALA A 376 15.41 6.98 23.16
C ALA A 376 15.38 8.47 22.78
N VAL A 377 14.20 9.11 22.83
CA VAL A 377 14.06 10.55 22.54
C VAL A 377 14.83 11.38 23.56
N SER A 378 14.73 11.08 24.88
CA SER A 378 15.42 11.85 25.91
C SER A 378 16.95 11.74 25.83
N LEU A 379 17.50 10.59 25.42
CA LEU A 379 18.94 10.38 25.26
C LEU A 379 19.51 11.06 24.00
N ASN A 380 18.70 11.20 22.96
CA ASN A 380 19.13 11.74 21.66
C ASN A 380 18.68 13.19 21.44
N ASN A 381 17.92 13.77 22.39
CA ASN A 381 17.50 15.15 22.30
C ASN A 381 18.68 16.07 22.64
N THR A 382 19.50 16.38 21.65
CA THR A 382 20.48 17.45 21.73
C THR A 382 19.73 18.77 21.60
N ALA A 383 19.38 19.40 22.73
CA ALA A 383 18.64 20.63 22.95
C ALA A 383 18.62 21.63 21.77
N ILE A 384 17.87 21.33 20.71
CA ILE A 384 17.53 22.29 19.67
C ILE A 384 16.01 22.44 19.72
N SER A 385 15.57 23.48 20.44
CA SER A 385 14.18 23.88 20.45
C SER A 385 13.72 24.19 19.01
N TRP A 386 12.50 23.76 18.67
CA TRP A 386 11.78 24.26 17.48
C TRP A 386 11.42 25.75 17.56
N ARG A 387 11.94 26.46 18.58
CA ARG A 387 11.71 27.89 18.76
C ARG A 387 12.52 28.65 17.74
N GLU A 388 11.80 29.14 16.76
CA GLU A 388 12.01 30.31 15.92
C GLU A 388 13.40 30.54 15.29
N ASN A 389 13.46 30.35 13.97
CA ASN A 389 13.86 31.43 13.07
C ASN A 389 13.03 31.34 11.79
#